data_63f8be3b60691ad25ae5152f42d43031
#
_entry.id   63f8be3b60691ad25ae5152f42d43031
#
_cell.length_a   1.000
_cell.length_b   1.000
_cell.length_c   1.000
_cell.angle_alpha   90.00
_cell.angle_beta   90.00
_cell.angle_gamma   90.00
#
_symmetry.space_group_name_H-M   'P 1'
#
loop_
_entity.id
_entity.type
_entity.pdbx_description
1 polymer ?
#
loop_
_entity_poly.entity_id
_entity_poly.type
_entity_poly.pdbx_seq_one_letter_code
_entity_poly.pdbx_strand_id
1 'polypeptide(L)'
;MVKPFLFVTGTPGVGKSYCSARLGKAFKNIRIIEINDVAERYRTYSGKDEYGSRIVRLRELRMRVMQEIDRAGGITVVVGHLAPELGIKAHFAIVKRESLKKLAARLKKRGYAKGKIRENLIAEAFDYCGEKITKFADVTCEVDTSKQFDLVAKSIIEHHAGKKAHGVESSAAIRRFCNGESKYKLEELAEMARSGNEFGF
;
A
#
# COMPACT_ATOMS: atom_id res chain seq x y z
N MET A 1 -11.79 -16.19 16.18
CA MET A 1 -11.46 -16.23 14.73
C MET A 1 -10.94 -14.87 14.33
N VAL A 2 -9.78 -14.79 13.70
CA VAL A 2 -9.25 -13.52 13.16
C VAL A 2 -10.17 -13.08 12.03
N LYS A 3 -10.69 -11.84 12.10
CA LYS A 3 -11.55 -11.29 11.04
C LYS A 3 -10.78 -11.14 9.74
N PRO A 4 -11.37 -11.42 8.58
CA PRO A 4 -10.68 -11.29 7.31
C PRO A 4 -10.33 -9.83 7.03
N PHE A 5 -9.05 -9.57 6.78
CA PHE A 5 -8.60 -8.26 6.33
C PHE A 5 -7.47 -8.40 5.31
N LEU A 6 -7.30 -7.36 4.51
CA LEU A 6 -6.20 -7.26 3.56
C LEU A 6 -5.47 -5.94 3.73
N PHE A 7 -4.17 -5.93 3.47
CA PHE A 7 -3.38 -4.73 3.38
C PHE A 7 -3.39 -4.14 1.97
N VAL A 8 -3.42 -2.82 1.89
CA VAL A 8 -3.07 -2.05 0.69
C VAL A 8 -1.92 -1.15 1.06
N THR A 9 -0.73 -1.47 0.54
CA THR A 9 0.51 -0.75 0.84
C THR A 9 1.21 -0.23 -0.42
N GLY A 10 2.37 0.36 -0.26
CA GLY A 10 3.20 0.99 -1.28
C GLY A 10 3.68 2.36 -0.84
N THR A 11 4.62 2.94 -1.56
CA THR A 11 5.25 4.24 -1.27
C THR A 11 4.24 5.39 -1.15
N PRO A 12 4.48 6.42 -0.32
CA PRO A 12 3.67 7.64 -0.34
C PRO A 12 3.58 8.24 -1.75
N GLY A 13 2.35 8.54 -2.22
CA GLY A 13 2.13 9.14 -3.55
C GLY A 13 1.73 8.18 -4.67
N VAL A 14 1.87 6.85 -4.53
CA VAL A 14 1.52 5.87 -5.59
C VAL A 14 0.00 5.76 -5.86
N GLY A 15 -0.87 6.32 -5.00
CA GLY A 15 -2.32 6.37 -5.24
C GLY A 15 -3.15 5.36 -4.45
N LYS A 16 -2.66 4.79 -3.37
CA LYS A 16 -3.38 3.85 -2.50
C LYS A 16 -4.78 4.33 -2.09
N SER A 17 -4.86 5.48 -1.44
CA SER A 17 -6.13 6.04 -0.93
C SER A 17 -7.14 6.31 -2.04
N TYR A 18 -6.68 6.70 -3.25
CA TYR A 18 -7.56 6.83 -4.41
C TYR A 18 -8.19 5.48 -4.80
N CYS A 19 -7.37 4.43 -4.90
CA CYS A 19 -7.83 3.09 -5.22
C CYS A 19 -8.77 2.53 -4.14
N SER A 20 -8.42 2.70 -2.86
CA SER A 20 -9.22 2.22 -1.73
C SER A 20 -10.56 2.95 -1.61
N ALA A 21 -10.61 4.25 -1.87
CA ALA A 21 -11.86 5.01 -1.89
C ALA A 21 -12.81 4.53 -2.99
N ARG A 22 -12.29 4.17 -4.17
CA ARG A 22 -13.10 3.54 -5.24
C ARG A 22 -13.65 2.19 -4.82
N LEU A 23 -12.81 1.38 -4.16
CA LEU A 23 -13.22 0.09 -3.64
C LEU A 23 -14.36 0.23 -2.62
N GLY A 24 -14.26 1.19 -1.69
CA GLY A 24 -15.30 1.48 -0.72
C GLY A 24 -16.63 1.92 -1.33
N LYS A 25 -16.59 2.55 -2.52
CA LYS A 25 -17.80 2.87 -3.28
C LYS A 25 -18.41 1.65 -3.99
N ALA A 26 -17.56 0.71 -4.45
CA ALA A 26 -17.99 -0.48 -5.18
C ALA A 26 -18.56 -1.58 -4.25
N PHE A 27 -18.09 -1.66 -3.02
CA PHE A 27 -18.47 -2.70 -2.05
C PHE A 27 -19.02 -2.10 -0.76
N LYS A 28 -20.31 -2.25 -0.53
CA LYS A 28 -20.99 -1.69 0.66
C LYS A 28 -20.61 -2.36 1.99
N ASN A 29 -20.12 -3.60 1.93
CA ASN A 29 -19.85 -4.43 3.12
C ASN A 29 -18.36 -4.51 3.47
N ILE A 30 -17.55 -3.55 3.02
CA ILE A 30 -16.14 -3.45 3.40
C ILE A 30 -15.92 -2.23 4.26
N ARG A 31 -14.97 -2.35 5.20
CA ARG A 31 -14.47 -1.23 5.99
C ARG A 31 -13.08 -0.84 5.52
N ILE A 32 -12.89 0.43 5.18
CA ILE A 32 -11.57 1.00 4.88
C ILE A 32 -11.00 1.61 6.16
N ILE A 33 -9.78 1.24 6.52
CA ILE A 33 -9.01 1.80 7.64
C ILE A 33 -7.74 2.42 7.06
N GLU A 34 -7.69 3.73 6.97
CA GLU A 34 -6.47 4.46 6.61
C GLU A 34 -5.57 4.54 7.85
N ILE A 35 -4.36 3.98 7.78
CA ILE A 35 -3.41 3.96 8.90
C ILE A 35 -3.08 5.37 9.38
N ASN A 36 -2.96 6.33 8.45
CA ASN A 36 -2.71 7.73 8.81
C ASN A 36 -3.86 8.34 9.62
N ASP A 37 -5.12 8.02 9.29
CA ASP A 37 -6.28 8.52 10.03
C ASP A 37 -6.33 7.93 11.45
N VAL A 38 -5.92 6.66 11.60
CA VAL A 38 -5.75 6.03 12.92
C VAL A 38 -4.66 6.75 13.71
N ALA A 39 -3.50 7.00 13.08
CA ALA A 39 -2.40 7.71 13.72
C ALA A 39 -2.80 9.13 14.16
N GLU A 40 -3.57 9.85 13.36
CA GLU A 40 -4.12 11.18 13.71
C GLU A 40 -5.12 11.09 14.87
N ARG A 41 -6.12 10.23 14.75
CA ARG A 41 -7.19 10.07 15.74
C ARG A 41 -6.65 9.75 17.14
N TYR A 42 -5.66 8.87 17.21
CA TYR A 42 -5.09 8.43 18.49
C TYR A 42 -3.79 9.14 18.84
N ARG A 43 -3.36 10.14 18.05
CA ARG A 43 -2.15 10.95 18.27
C ARG A 43 -0.90 10.12 18.52
N THR A 44 -0.70 9.07 17.72
CA THR A 44 0.41 8.12 17.89
C THR A 44 1.76 8.65 17.38
N TYR A 45 2.01 9.94 17.52
CA TYR A 45 3.24 10.62 17.09
C TYR A 45 4.17 10.91 18.24
N SER A 46 5.50 10.84 17.99
CA SER A 46 6.56 11.18 18.96
C SER A 46 7.37 12.43 18.60
N GLY A 47 7.23 12.95 17.38
CA GLY A 47 7.99 14.10 16.91
C GLY A 47 7.90 14.28 15.41
N LYS A 48 8.88 14.99 14.85
CA LYS A 48 9.04 15.17 13.39
C LYS A 48 10.46 14.78 12.96
N ASP A 49 10.61 14.27 11.75
CA ASP A 49 11.90 14.04 11.12
C ASP A 49 12.52 15.35 10.58
N GLU A 50 13.71 15.26 10.01
CA GLU A 50 14.43 16.39 9.43
C GLU A 50 13.69 17.07 8.25
N TYR A 51 12.74 16.38 7.63
CA TYR A 51 11.88 16.89 6.55
C TYR A 51 10.51 17.35 7.04
N GLY A 52 10.29 17.37 8.37
CA GLY A 52 9.02 17.78 8.98
C GLY A 52 7.93 16.71 8.96
N SER A 53 8.22 15.49 8.52
CA SER A 53 7.27 14.38 8.57
C SER A 53 7.14 13.88 10.01
N ARG A 54 5.92 13.48 10.40
CA ARG A 54 5.67 12.99 11.76
C ARG A 54 6.28 11.62 12.00
N ILE A 55 7.04 11.48 13.07
CA ILE A 55 7.57 10.19 13.53
C ILE A 55 6.48 9.49 14.33
N VAL A 56 6.22 8.21 13.99
CA VAL A 56 5.11 7.44 14.56
C VAL A 56 5.61 6.46 15.60
N ARG A 57 4.91 6.36 16.74
CA ARG A 57 5.11 5.30 17.72
C ARG A 57 4.46 4.00 17.22
N LEU A 58 5.24 3.20 16.50
CA LEU A 58 4.74 2.02 15.76
C LEU A 58 4.02 1.01 16.66
N ARG A 59 4.51 0.76 17.89
CA ARG A 59 3.88 -0.18 18.80
C ARG A 59 2.46 0.27 19.19
N GLU A 60 2.28 1.55 19.45
CA GLU A 60 0.98 2.13 19.79
C GLU A 60 0.06 2.13 18.58
N LEU A 61 0.56 2.58 17.42
CA LEU A 61 -0.21 2.55 16.17
C LEU A 61 -0.67 1.14 15.83
N ARG A 62 0.20 0.14 15.95
CA ARG A 62 -0.15 -1.27 15.77
C ARG A 62 -1.35 -1.68 16.64
N MET A 63 -1.32 -1.39 17.94
CA MET A 63 -2.41 -1.71 18.86
C MET A 63 -3.72 -1.03 18.42
N ARG A 64 -3.66 0.24 18.00
CA ARG A 64 -4.85 0.98 17.55
C ARG A 64 -5.42 0.43 16.25
N VAL A 65 -4.57 0.11 15.28
CA VAL A 65 -5.01 -0.51 14.02
C VAL A 65 -5.67 -1.88 14.29
N MET A 66 -5.09 -2.71 15.15
CA MET A 66 -5.70 -3.98 15.55
C MET A 66 -7.08 -3.78 16.19
N GLN A 67 -7.22 -2.81 17.10
CA GLN A 67 -8.51 -2.48 17.70
C GLN A 67 -9.56 -2.05 16.66
N GLU A 68 -9.16 -1.26 15.65
CA GLU A 68 -10.06 -0.86 14.57
C GLU A 68 -10.47 -2.07 13.69
N ILE A 69 -9.55 -3.00 13.41
CA ILE A 69 -9.83 -4.25 12.71
C ILE A 69 -10.83 -5.10 13.51
N ASP A 70 -10.60 -5.25 14.81
CA ASP A 70 -11.47 -6.07 15.68
C ASP A 70 -12.89 -5.49 15.82
N ARG A 71 -13.03 -4.17 15.78
CA ARG A 71 -14.33 -3.48 15.81
C ARG A 71 -15.07 -3.52 14.47
N ALA A 72 -14.36 -3.75 13.39
CA ALA A 72 -14.96 -3.76 12.06
C ALA A 72 -15.90 -4.96 11.90
N GLY A 73 -17.06 -4.73 11.27
CA GLY A 73 -17.92 -5.78 10.77
C GLY A 73 -17.56 -6.11 9.32
N GLY A 74 -17.44 -7.39 8.97
CA GLY A 74 -17.16 -7.81 7.60
C GLY A 74 -15.69 -7.70 7.21
N ILE A 75 -15.43 -7.56 5.91
CA ILE A 75 -14.08 -7.53 5.34
C ILE A 75 -13.46 -6.14 5.56
N THR A 76 -12.25 -6.12 6.08
CA THR A 76 -11.53 -4.87 6.36
C THR A 76 -10.36 -4.69 5.38
N VAL A 77 -10.21 -3.48 4.86
CA VAL A 77 -9.09 -3.05 4.01
C VAL A 77 -8.25 -2.04 4.78
N VAL A 78 -7.05 -2.42 5.17
CA VAL A 78 -6.12 -1.57 5.93
C VAL A 78 -5.13 -0.94 4.98
N VAL A 79 -5.14 0.39 4.88
CA VAL A 79 -4.44 1.16 3.86
C VAL A 79 -3.35 2.03 4.47
N GLY A 80 -2.12 1.92 3.97
CA GLY A 80 -1.05 2.83 4.39
C GLY A 80 0.33 2.33 4.02
N HIS A 81 1.26 3.27 3.88
CA HIS A 81 2.67 2.96 3.63
C HIS A 81 3.35 2.34 4.86
N LEU A 82 2.80 2.57 6.06
CA LEU A 82 3.30 1.99 7.31
C LEU A 82 2.78 0.56 7.56
N ALA A 83 1.92 0.00 6.71
CA ALA A 83 1.41 -1.37 6.89
C ALA A 83 2.52 -2.40 7.12
N PRO A 84 3.64 -2.41 6.36
CA PRO A 84 4.74 -3.33 6.58
C PRO A 84 5.45 -3.15 7.93
N GLU A 85 5.39 -1.93 8.50
CA GLU A 85 6.05 -1.59 9.77
C GLU A 85 5.27 -2.10 10.99
N LEU A 86 3.97 -2.32 10.82
CA LEU A 86 3.11 -2.74 11.93
C LEU A 86 3.35 -4.19 12.35
N GLY A 87 3.96 -5.02 11.50
CA GLY A 87 4.22 -6.42 11.80
C GLY A 87 2.95 -7.23 12.09
N ILE A 88 1.81 -6.84 11.53
CA ILE A 88 0.53 -7.54 11.66
C ILE A 88 0.41 -8.55 10.52
N LYS A 89 0.15 -9.81 10.85
CA LYS A 89 -0.05 -10.84 9.83
C LYS A 89 -1.42 -10.71 9.17
N ALA A 90 -1.44 -10.72 7.85
CA ALA A 90 -2.63 -10.73 7.01
C ALA A 90 -2.59 -11.89 6.03
N HIS A 91 -3.74 -12.32 5.52
CA HIS A 91 -3.77 -13.35 4.48
C HIS A 91 -3.38 -12.77 3.11
N PHE A 92 -3.83 -11.55 2.81
CA PHE A 92 -3.53 -10.86 1.55
C PHE A 92 -2.92 -9.48 1.75
N ALA A 93 -2.01 -9.11 0.84
CA ALA A 93 -1.53 -7.75 0.69
C ALA A 93 -1.54 -7.34 -0.79
N ILE A 94 -1.97 -6.12 -1.07
CA ILE A 94 -1.83 -5.49 -2.38
C ILE A 94 -0.78 -4.38 -2.26
N VAL A 95 0.28 -4.49 -3.03
CA VAL A 95 1.33 -3.48 -3.16
C VAL A 95 1.02 -2.61 -4.38
N LYS A 96 0.60 -1.37 -4.15
CA LYS A 96 0.35 -0.42 -5.24
C LYS A 96 1.66 0.25 -5.64
N ARG A 97 2.02 0.07 -6.91
CA ARG A 97 3.24 0.63 -7.51
C ARG A 97 2.93 1.82 -8.41
N GLU A 98 3.95 2.61 -8.70
CA GLU A 98 3.88 3.67 -9.69
C GLU A 98 5.26 3.90 -10.32
N SER A 99 5.33 4.34 -11.57
CA SER A 99 6.61 4.70 -12.19
C SER A 99 7.25 5.88 -11.44
N LEU A 100 8.59 5.85 -11.34
CA LEU A 100 9.34 6.84 -10.59
C LEU A 100 9.10 8.27 -11.12
N LYS A 101 8.99 8.43 -12.45
CA LYS A 101 8.68 9.72 -13.09
C LYS A 101 7.34 10.29 -12.63
N LYS A 102 6.27 9.48 -12.64
CA LYS A 102 4.95 9.92 -12.17
C LYS A 102 4.91 10.15 -10.67
N LEU A 103 5.60 9.30 -9.89
CA LEU A 103 5.72 9.46 -8.45
C LEU A 103 6.41 10.78 -8.10
N ALA A 104 7.57 11.07 -8.71
CA ALA A 104 8.29 12.33 -8.53
C ALA A 104 7.40 13.55 -8.80
N ALA A 105 6.70 13.56 -9.94
CA ALA A 105 5.80 14.64 -10.31
C ALA A 105 4.67 14.85 -9.28
N ARG A 106 4.07 13.76 -8.78
CA ARG A 106 3.02 13.82 -7.75
C ARG A 106 3.52 14.35 -6.42
N LEU A 107 4.71 13.90 -5.97
CA LEU A 107 5.30 14.34 -4.70
C LEU A 107 5.70 15.82 -4.79
N LYS A 108 6.29 16.27 -5.91
CA LYS A 108 6.57 17.68 -6.17
C LYS A 108 5.30 18.54 -6.12
N LYS A 109 4.23 18.10 -6.80
CA LYS A 109 2.93 18.80 -6.78
C LYS A 109 2.32 18.90 -5.37
N ARG A 110 2.64 17.96 -4.48
CA ARG A 110 2.21 17.96 -3.08
C ARG A 110 3.10 18.81 -2.16
N GLY A 111 4.12 19.48 -2.69
CA GLY A 111 5.01 20.34 -1.93
C GLY A 111 6.02 19.60 -1.06
N TYR A 112 6.33 18.34 -1.37
CA TYR A 112 7.36 17.61 -0.60
C TYR A 112 8.74 18.24 -0.81
N ALA A 113 9.55 18.31 0.26
CA ALA A 113 10.94 18.72 0.18
C ALA A 113 11.73 17.77 -0.74
N LYS A 114 12.75 18.29 -1.44
CA LYS A 114 13.57 17.50 -2.37
C LYS A 114 14.13 16.23 -1.73
N GLY A 115 14.71 16.32 -0.53
CA GLY A 115 15.22 15.16 0.21
C GLY A 115 14.15 14.10 0.43
N LYS A 116 12.93 14.52 0.82
CA LYS A 116 11.81 13.60 1.03
C LYS A 116 11.29 12.96 -0.27
N ILE A 117 11.33 13.70 -1.39
CA ILE A 117 11.04 13.12 -2.70
C ILE A 117 12.06 12.03 -3.03
N ARG A 118 13.36 12.32 -2.87
CA ARG A 118 14.44 11.36 -3.12
C ARG A 118 14.29 10.09 -2.28
N GLU A 119 14.04 10.21 -0.98
CA GLU A 119 13.77 9.04 -0.11
C GLU A 119 12.63 8.16 -0.64
N ASN A 120 11.50 8.78 -1.00
CA ASN A 120 10.35 8.04 -1.50
C ASN A 120 10.62 7.38 -2.86
N LEU A 121 11.39 8.02 -3.74
CA LEU A 121 11.78 7.42 -5.02
C LEU A 121 12.72 6.23 -4.82
N ILE A 122 13.66 6.32 -3.89
CA ILE A 122 14.54 5.22 -3.51
C ILE A 122 13.70 4.06 -2.94
N ALA A 123 12.80 4.34 -2.00
CA ALA A 123 11.93 3.33 -1.41
C ALA A 123 11.05 2.62 -2.46
N GLU A 124 10.54 3.36 -3.45
CA GLU A 124 9.77 2.78 -4.55
C GLU A 124 10.63 1.94 -5.49
N ALA A 125 11.81 2.43 -5.86
CA ALA A 125 12.72 1.74 -6.76
C ALA A 125 13.23 0.41 -6.18
N PHE A 126 13.51 0.36 -4.88
CA PHE A 126 13.92 -0.84 -4.16
C PHE A 126 12.76 -1.69 -3.64
N ASP A 127 11.53 -1.36 -4.02
CA ASP A 127 10.33 -2.06 -3.56
C ASP A 127 10.24 -2.26 -2.05
N TYR A 128 10.63 -1.27 -1.28
CA TYR A 128 10.68 -1.36 0.18
C TYR A 128 9.39 -1.89 0.81
N CYS A 129 8.23 -1.40 0.32
CA CYS A 129 6.94 -1.83 0.85
C CYS A 129 6.59 -3.27 0.48
N GLY A 130 6.90 -3.71 -0.73
CA GLY A 130 6.65 -5.07 -1.21
C GLY A 130 7.54 -6.07 -0.48
N GLU A 131 8.84 -5.86 -0.50
CA GLU A 131 9.82 -6.72 0.17
C GLU A 131 9.52 -6.89 1.67
N LYS A 132 9.06 -5.84 2.33
CA LYS A 132 8.79 -5.91 3.75
C LYS A 132 7.43 -6.54 4.07
N ILE A 133 6.39 -6.28 3.26
CA ILE A 133 5.05 -6.81 3.53
C ILE A 133 4.94 -8.32 3.28
N THR A 134 5.77 -8.89 2.39
CA THR A 134 5.82 -10.34 2.14
C THR A 134 6.10 -11.16 3.39
N LYS A 135 6.77 -10.59 4.38
CA LYS A 135 7.03 -11.23 5.68
C LYS A 135 5.79 -11.34 6.56
N PHE A 136 4.74 -10.60 6.22
CA PHE A 136 3.51 -10.47 7.01
C PHE A 136 2.24 -10.75 6.23
N ALA A 137 2.34 -11.16 4.96
CA ALA A 137 1.19 -11.57 4.16
C ALA A 137 1.46 -12.93 3.52
N ASP A 138 0.47 -13.83 3.55
CA ASP A 138 0.60 -15.16 2.94
C ASP A 138 0.63 -15.04 1.40
N VAL A 139 -0.14 -14.09 0.86
CA VAL A 139 -0.19 -13.78 -0.57
C VAL A 139 -0.01 -12.29 -0.78
N THR A 140 0.98 -11.92 -1.59
CA THR A 140 1.25 -10.53 -1.97
C THR A 140 1.02 -10.34 -3.46
N CYS A 141 0.28 -9.30 -3.83
CA CYS A 141 -0.03 -8.96 -5.22
C CYS A 141 0.48 -7.56 -5.54
N GLU A 142 1.29 -7.41 -6.58
CA GLU A 142 1.74 -6.12 -7.07
C GLU A 142 0.83 -5.60 -8.20
N VAL A 143 0.47 -4.33 -8.13
CA VAL A 143 -0.38 -3.66 -9.11
C VAL A 143 0.10 -2.24 -9.40
N ASP A 144 0.21 -1.87 -10.67
CA ASP A 144 0.70 -0.58 -11.13
C ASP A 144 -0.40 0.32 -11.71
N THR A 145 -1.57 -0.23 -12.03
CA THR A 145 -2.72 0.54 -12.51
C THR A 145 -3.93 0.41 -11.56
N SER A 146 -4.84 1.39 -11.62
CA SER A 146 -6.10 1.31 -10.87
C SER A 146 -6.98 0.16 -11.36
N LYS A 147 -6.91 -0.19 -12.65
CA LYS A 147 -7.68 -1.30 -13.23
C LYS A 147 -7.21 -2.65 -12.69
N GLN A 148 -5.89 -2.87 -12.60
CA GLN A 148 -5.33 -4.07 -11.97
C GLN A 148 -5.68 -4.13 -10.48
N PHE A 149 -5.58 -2.99 -9.78
CA PHE A 149 -5.99 -2.90 -8.37
C PHE A 149 -7.45 -3.32 -8.18
N ASP A 150 -8.36 -2.76 -8.95
CA ASP A 150 -9.79 -3.08 -8.85
C ASP A 150 -10.06 -4.58 -9.10
N LEU A 151 -9.38 -5.16 -10.10
CA LEU A 151 -9.50 -6.58 -10.43
C LEU A 151 -9.02 -7.48 -9.28
N VAL A 152 -7.81 -7.23 -8.77
CA VAL A 152 -7.21 -8.03 -7.69
C VAL A 152 -7.99 -7.87 -6.38
N ALA A 153 -8.32 -6.64 -6.00
CA ALA A 153 -9.05 -6.36 -4.77
C ALA A 153 -10.47 -6.99 -4.80
N LYS A 154 -11.18 -6.90 -5.92
CA LYS A 154 -12.46 -7.57 -6.11
C LYS A 154 -12.34 -9.07 -5.91
N SER A 155 -11.37 -9.72 -6.55
CA SER A 155 -11.16 -11.16 -6.43
C SER A 155 -10.87 -11.61 -5.00
N ILE A 156 -10.06 -10.84 -4.24
CA ILE A 156 -9.76 -11.11 -2.84
C ILE A 156 -11.02 -10.97 -1.97
N ILE A 157 -11.79 -9.89 -2.17
CA ILE A 157 -13.02 -9.63 -1.39
C ILE A 157 -14.07 -10.73 -1.63
N GLU A 158 -14.26 -11.13 -2.88
CA GLU A 158 -15.20 -12.20 -3.24
C GLU A 158 -14.77 -13.55 -2.66
N HIS A 159 -13.48 -13.85 -2.65
CA HIS A 159 -12.92 -15.03 -2.01
C HIS A 159 -13.23 -15.05 -0.50
N HIS A 160 -12.99 -13.95 0.20
CA HIS A 160 -13.27 -13.82 1.64
C HIS A 160 -14.78 -13.86 1.96
N ALA A 161 -15.62 -13.42 1.04
CA ALA A 161 -17.08 -13.47 1.22
C ALA A 161 -17.68 -14.87 1.03
N GLY A 162 -16.86 -15.91 0.77
CA GLY A 162 -17.33 -17.27 0.48
C GLY A 162 -18.10 -17.37 -0.84
N LYS A 163 -18.15 -16.32 -1.64
CA LYS A 163 -18.69 -16.38 -2.98
C LYS A 163 -17.69 -17.18 -3.82
N LYS A 164 -18.12 -18.34 -4.32
CA LYS A 164 -17.33 -19.05 -5.34
C LYS A 164 -17.01 -18.04 -6.42
N ALA A 165 -15.73 -17.70 -6.55
CA ALA A 165 -15.28 -16.83 -7.61
C ALA A 165 -15.79 -17.43 -8.92
N HIS A 166 -16.71 -16.72 -9.59
CA HIS A 166 -17.20 -17.16 -10.88
C HIS A 166 -16.02 -17.15 -11.86
N GLY A 167 -15.54 -18.36 -12.17
CA GLY A 167 -14.60 -18.63 -13.22
C GLY A 167 -13.13 -18.72 -12.79
N VAL A 168 -12.42 -19.52 -13.54
CA VAL A 168 -10.95 -19.69 -13.55
C VAL A 168 -10.20 -18.36 -13.66
N GLU A 169 -10.88 -17.30 -14.17
CA GLU A 169 -10.34 -15.95 -14.35
C GLU A 169 -9.96 -15.24 -13.05
N SER A 170 -10.71 -15.40 -11.96
CA SER A 170 -10.37 -14.72 -10.70
C SER A 170 -9.16 -15.36 -10.02
N SER A 171 -9.05 -16.68 -10.05
CA SER A 171 -7.85 -17.37 -9.54
C SER A 171 -6.65 -17.20 -10.48
N ALA A 172 -6.88 -17.06 -11.80
CA ALA A 172 -5.83 -16.75 -12.78
C ALA A 172 -5.33 -15.32 -12.65
N ALA A 173 -6.22 -14.34 -12.39
CA ALA A 173 -5.84 -12.96 -12.13
C ALA A 173 -4.99 -12.82 -10.85
N ILE A 174 -5.40 -13.49 -9.77
CA ILE A 174 -4.59 -13.53 -8.54
C ILE A 174 -3.23 -14.17 -8.83
N ARG A 175 -3.17 -15.32 -9.52
CA ARG A 175 -1.90 -15.97 -9.88
C ARG A 175 -1.02 -15.12 -10.79
N ARG A 176 -1.60 -14.32 -11.67
CA ARG A 176 -0.86 -13.48 -12.62
C ARG A 176 -0.20 -12.28 -11.94
N PHE A 177 -0.82 -11.72 -10.91
CA PHE A 177 -0.36 -10.51 -10.22
C PHE A 177 0.23 -10.78 -8.83
N CYS A 178 0.11 -12.01 -8.34
CA CYS A 178 0.59 -12.40 -7.02
C CYS A 178 1.79 -13.33 -7.14
N ASN A 179 2.76 -13.15 -6.27
CA ASN A 179 4.02 -13.89 -6.22
C ASN A 179 4.92 -13.71 -7.47
N GLY A 180 4.79 -12.58 -8.18
CA GLY A 180 5.70 -12.19 -9.26
C GLY A 180 6.91 -11.42 -8.73
N GLU A 181 8.07 -11.60 -9.36
CA GLU A 181 9.24 -10.74 -9.12
C GLU A 181 8.90 -9.28 -9.41
N SER A 182 9.41 -8.36 -8.59
CA SER A 182 9.23 -6.92 -8.78
C SER A 182 9.66 -6.52 -10.21
N LYS A 183 8.73 -5.94 -10.98
CA LYS A 183 8.97 -5.55 -12.37
C LYS A 183 9.77 -4.24 -12.52
N TYR A 184 9.98 -3.52 -11.43
CA TYR A 184 10.70 -2.25 -11.45
C TYR A 184 12.19 -2.51 -11.36
N LYS A 185 12.81 -2.58 -12.54
CA LYS A 185 14.20 -2.94 -12.68
C LYS A 185 15.13 -1.81 -12.34
N LEU A 186 16.34 -2.18 -11.93
CA LEU A 186 17.56 -1.37 -11.85
C LEU A 186 17.77 -0.43 -13.06
N GLU A 187 17.15 -0.71 -14.20
CA GLU A 187 17.16 0.12 -15.42
C GLU A 187 16.55 1.52 -15.18
N GLU A 188 15.41 1.63 -14.48
CA GLU A 188 14.83 2.95 -14.15
C GLU A 188 15.73 3.75 -13.18
N LEU A 189 16.37 3.07 -12.23
CA LEU A 189 17.35 3.73 -11.35
C LEU A 189 18.61 4.18 -12.11
N ALA A 190 19.10 3.36 -13.04
CA ALA A 190 20.24 3.71 -13.88
C ALA A 190 19.92 4.87 -14.83
N GLU A 191 18.69 4.92 -15.33
CA GLU A 191 18.22 6.04 -16.17
C GLU A 191 18.05 7.32 -15.35
N MET A 192 17.51 7.23 -14.12
CA MET A 192 17.45 8.36 -13.19
C MET A 192 18.85 8.87 -12.78
N ALA A 193 19.81 7.97 -12.56
CA ALA A 193 21.18 8.35 -12.23
C ALA A 193 21.90 9.03 -13.41
N ARG A 194 21.56 8.66 -14.66
CA ARG A 194 22.10 9.26 -15.88
C ARG A 194 21.42 10.58 -16.24
N SER A 195 20.14 10.73 -15.94
CA SER A 195 19.34 11.94 -16.21
C SER A 195 19.40 12.98 -15.10
N GLY A 196 20.46 13.01 -14.32
CA GLY A 196 20.66 13.85 -13.11
C GLY A 196 20.24 15.32 -13.18
N ASN A 197 19.79 15.78 -14.35
CA ASN A 197 19.24 17.11 -14.59
C ASN A 197 17.70 17.18 -14.68
N GLU A 198 16.98 16.06 -14.92
CA GLU A 198 15.54 16.14 -15.13
C GLU A 198 14.71 16.24 -13.84
N PHE A 199 15.26 15.87 -12.70
CA PHE A 199 14.57 15.94 -11.40
C PHE A 199 14.97 17.16 -10.57
N GLY A 200 15.94 17.97 -11.02
CA GLY A 200 16.30 19.24 -10.37
C GLY A 200 16.84 19.08 -8.95
N PHE A 201 17.67 18.05 -8.73
CA PHE A 201 18.42 17.85 -7.49
C PHE A 201 19.69 18.68 -7.46
#